data_316093b0f42ff9c541f22c802f5c9ee5
#
_entry.id   316093b0f42ff9c541f22c802f5c9ee5
#
_cell.length_a   1.000
_cell.length_b   1.000
_cell.length_c   1.000
_cell.angle_alpha   90.00
_cell.angle_beta   90.00
_cell.angle_gamma   90.00
#
_symmetry.space_group_name_H-M   'P 1'
#
loop_
_entity.id
_entity.type
_entity.pdbx_description
1 polymer ?
#
loop_
_entity_poly.entity_id
_entity_poly.type
_entity_poly.pdbx_seq_one_letter_code
_entity_poly.pdbx_strand_id
1 'polypeptide(L)'
;MASKILYVCQEITPYLPETEGSRLCRALTQAMQERGNEIRTFMPRYGCINERRHQLHEVIRLSGMNLIIDDNDHQLIIKVASIPAARVQIYFIDNDDYFARKAILRDADESYFEDNDERAIFFARGVLETVKKLRWTPTVVHCHDWQTALIPVFLHEMFQDNPFFRGIRTIMTVHNLKFQGVWDIQTMRRFTGLPGHVFTCLLYTSPSPRDTERS
;
A
#
# COMPACT_ATOMS: atom_id res chain seq x y z
N MET A 1 26.88 -1.30 0.20
CA MET A 1 26.02 -2.14 1.06
C MET A 1 24.70 -2.40 0.34
N ALA A 2 24.17 -3.61 0.36
CA ALA A 2 22.86 -3.92 -0.17
C ALA A 2 21.79 -3.17 0.61
N SER A 3 20.88 -2.48 -0.08
CA SER A 3 19.75 -1.80 0.55
C SER A 3 18.60 -2.77 0.79
N LYS A 4 17.85 -2.56 1.87
CA LYS A 4 16.60 -3.26 2.13
C LYS A 4 15.44 -2.37 1.65
N ILE A 5 14.74 -2.79 0.62
CA ILE A 5 13.71 -1.99 -0.03
C ILE A 5 12.34 -2.61 0.21
N LEU A 6 11.49 -1.88 0.91
CA LEU A 6 10.07 -2.17 0.98
C LEU A 6 9.40 -1.52 -0.23
N TYR A 7 8.93 -2.35 -1.15
CA TYR A 7 8.25 -1.92 -2.36
C TYR A 7 6.75 -2.11 -2.21
N VAL A 8 5.97 -1.05 -2.36
CA VAL A 8 4.53 -1.11 -2.14
C VAL A 8 3.81 -0.58 -3.37
N CYS A 9 2.96 -1.42 -3.96
CA CYS A 9 2.20 -1.09 -5.15
C CYS A 9 0.78 -1.69 -5.08
N GLN A 10 -0.11 -1.17 -5.91
CA GLN A 10 -1.46 -1.68 -6.03
C GLN A 10 -1.58 -2.88 -6.97
N GLU A 11 -0.66 -3.02 -7.91
CA GLU A 11 -0.70 -4.03 -8.96
C GLU A 11 0.69 -4.50 -9.36
N ILE A 12 0.78 -5.78 -9.72
CA ILE A 12 2.01 -6.37 -10.27
C ILE A 12 1.67 -7.61 -11.11
N THR A 13 2.29 -7.76 -12.29
CA THR A 13 2.16 -8.99 -13.06
C THR A 13 2.94 -10.12 -12.40
N PRO A 14 2.45 -11.37 -12.44
CA PRO A 14 1.32 -11.91 -13.20
C PRO A 14 0.01 -12.01 -12.40
N TYR A 15 -0.11 -11.40 -11.22
CA TYR A 15 -1.27 -11.57 -10.34
C TYR A 15 -2.51 -10.84 -10.82
N LEU A 16 -2.32 -9.71 -11.48
CA LEU A 16 -3.38 -8.91 -12.10
C LEU A 16 -3.18 -8.80 -13.60
N PRO A 17 -4.20 -8.36 -14.36
CA PRO A 17 -4.08 -8.08 -15.79
C PRO A 17 -2.88 -7.18 -16.09
N GLU A 18 -2.30 -7.37 -17.26
CA GLU A 18 -1.10 -6.64 -17.67
C GLU A 18 -1.46 -5.20 -18.05
N THR A 19 -0.99 -4.26 -17.23
CA THR A 19 -1.02 -2.81 -17.43
C THR A 19 0.42 -2.29 -17.52
N GLU A 20 0.61 -1.03 -17.91
CA GLU A 20 1.94 -0.40 -17.86
C GLU A 20 2.45 -0.35 -16.41
N GLY A 21 1.58 -0.01 -15.44
CA GLY A 21 1.93 0.03 -14.03
C GLY A 21 2.34 -1.34 -13.50
N SER A 22 1.55 -2.38 -13.78
CA SER A 22 1.85 -3.73 -13.29
C SER A 22 3.14 -4.32 -13.87
N ARG A 23 3.44 -4.00 -15.16
CA ARG A 23 4.72 -4.36 -15.80
C ARG A 23 5.90 -3.62 -15.19
N LEU A 24 5.74 -2.31 -14.98
CA LEU A 24 6.78 -1.48 -14.37
C LEU A 24 7.09 -1.94 -12.95
N CYS A 25 6.07 -2.19 -12.13
CA CYS A 25 6.24 -2.69 -10.77
C CYS A 25 7.03 -4.00 -10.76
N ARG A 26 6.73 -4.92 -11.67
CA ARG A 26 7.49 -6.17 -11.80
C ARG A 26 8.92 -5.92 -12.26
N ALA A 27 9.12 -5.16 -13.33
CA ALA A 27 10.44 -4.93 -13.89
C ALA A 27 11.37 -4.21 -12.91
N LEU A 28 10.84 -3.23 -12.18
CA LEU A 28 11.61 -2.46 -11.22
C LEU A 28 12.03 -3.31 -10.00
N THR A 29 11.11 -4.09 -9.44
CA THR A 29 11.43 -4.99 -8.31
C THR A 29 12.47 -6.04 -8.71
N GLN A 30 12.34 -6.62 -9.90
CA GLN A 30 13.30 -7.58 -10.42
C GLN A 30 14.67 -6.95 -10.63
N ALA A 31 14.75 -5.81 -11.32
CA ALA A 31 16.01 -5.12 -11.59
C ALA A 31 16.74 -4.69 -10.32
N MET A 32 16.01 -4.26 -9.29
CA MET A 32 16.61 -3.91 -8.02
C MET A 32 17.14 -5.12 -7.26
N GLN A 33 16.45 -6.25 -7.33
CA GLN A 33 16.92 -7.51 -6.73
C GLN A 33 18.16 -8.05 -7.47
N GLU A 34 18.18 -8.01 -8.78
CA GLU A 34 19.33 -8.41 -9.60
C GLU A 34 20.59 -7.56 -9.30
N ARG A 35 20.40 -6.32 -8.85
CA ARG A 35 21.47 -5.44 -8.35
C ARG A 35 21.93 -5.74 -6.92
N GLY A 36 21.45 -6.82 -6.34
CA GLY A 36 21.85 -7.28 -5.02
C GLY A 36 21.16 -6.60 -3.84
N ASN A 37 20.03 -5.89 -4.06
CA ASN A 37 19.23 -5.38 -2.96
C ASN A 37 18.28 -6.46 -2.42
N GLU A 38 17.99 -6.40 -1.13
CA GLU A 38 16.94 -7.23 -0.53
C GLU A 38 15.60 -6.52 -0.67
N ILE A 39 14.64 -7.13 -1.39
CA ILE A 39 13.34 -6.53 -1.67
C ILE A 39 12.23 -7.35 -1.06
N ARG A 40 11.27 -6.67 -0.45
CA ARG A 40 9.95 -7.22 -0.10
C ARG A 40 8.88 -6.38 -0.73
N THR A 41 8.03 -7.01 -1.50
CA THR A 41 6.98 -6.34 -2.25
C THR A 41 5.63 -6.62 -1.62
N PHE A 42 4.79 -5.59 -1.51
CA PHE A 42 3.46 -5.68 -0.94
C PHE A 42 2.42 -5.17 -1.91
N MET A 43 1.28 -5.85 -1.97
CA MET A 43 0.10 -5.44 -2.71
C MET A 43 -1.18 -5.92 -2.00
N PRO A 44 -2.37 -5.33 -2.30
CA PRO A 44 -3.64 -5.88 -1.81
C PRO A 44 -3.97 -7.22 -2.48
N ARG A 45 -4.64 -8.11 -1.75
CA ARG A 45 -5.16 -9.37 -2.30
C ARG A 45 -6.56 -9.15 -2.86
N TYR A 46 -6.67 -8.64 -4.06
CA TYR A 46 -7.97 -8.48 -4.70
C TYR A 46 -8.63 -9.81 -5.04
N GLY A 47 -9.94 -9.90 -4.88
CA GLY A 47 -10.73 -11.13 -5.12
C GLY A 47 -10.71 -11.63 -6.57
N CYS A 48 -10.23 -10.84 -7.53
CA CYS A 48 -9.97 -11.26 -8.90
C CYS A 48 -8.66 -12.06 -9.07
N ILE A 49 -7.79 -12.08 -8.05
CA ILE A 49 -6.53 -12.85 -8.09
C ILE A 49 -6.84 -14.33 -7.90
N ASN A 50 -6.41 -15.15 -8.85
CA ASN A 50 -6.55 -16.59 -8.76
C ASN A 50 -5.48 -17.20 -7.84
N GLU A 51 -5.82 -17.42 -6.58
CA GLU A 51 -4.90 -17.91 -5.56
C GLU A 51 -4.30 -19.28 -5.90
N ARG A 52 -5.09 -20.19 -6.46
CA ARG A 52 -4.61 -21.53 -6.83
C ARG A 52 -3.60 -21.48 -7.95
N ARG A 53 -3.88 -20.68 -9.00
CA ARG A 53 -2.98 -20.52 -10.14
C ARG A 53 -1.64 -19.95 -9.73
N HIS A 54 -1.65 -19.00 -8.81
CA HIS A 54 -0.46 -18.28 -8.37
C HIS A 54 0.14 -18.83 -7.07
N GLN A 55 -0.42 -19.94 -6.54
CA GLN A 55 0.07 -20.62 -5.34
C GLN A 55 0.18 -19.68 -4.13
N LEU A 56 -0.82 -18.80 -3.94
CA LEU A 56 -0.89 -18.00 -2.74
C LEU A 56 -1.16 -18.88 -1.54
N HIS A 57 -0.41 -18.68 -0.49
CA HIS A 57 -0.62 -19.37 0.78
C HIS A 57 -0.58 -18.39 1.94
N GLU A 58 -1.42 -18.62 2.93
CA GLU A 58 -1.48 -17.82 4.13
C GLU A 58 -0.24 -18.05 5.01
N VAL A 59 0.28 -16.97 5.55
CA VAL A 59 1.36 -17.01 6.54
C VAL A 59 0.76 -16.80 7.93
N ILE A 60 0.33 -17.88 8.56
CA ILE A 60 -0.40 -17.88 9.86
C ILE A 60 0.31 -17.02 10.91
N ARG A 61 1.64 -17.11 11.02
CA ARG A 61 2.41 -16.33 11.99
C ARG A 61 2.35 -14.81 11.78
N LEU A 62 1.99 -14.36 10.59
CA LEU A 62 1.85 -12.94 10.24
C LEU A 62 0.39 -12.49 10.26
N SER A 63 -0.54 -13.41 10.07
CA SER A 63 -1.98 -13.18 10.08
C SER A 63 -2.55 -13.02 11.50
N GLY A 64 -3.85 -12.70 11.59
CA GLY A 64 -4.62 -12.68 12.83
C GLY A 64 -4.42 -11.43 13.68
N MET A 65 -3.80 -10.38 13.17
CA MET A 65 -3.83 -9.05 13.80
C MET A 65 -5.13 -8.34 13.41
N ASN A 66 -5.71 -7.60 14.35
CA ASN A 66 -6.83 -6.70 14.03
C ASN A 66 -6.31 -5.29 13.81
N LEU A 67 -6.82 -4.63 12.77
CA LEU A 67 -6.63 -3.22 12.52
C LEU A 67 -7.95 -2.50 12.76
N ILE A 68 -7.92 -1.48 13.60
CA ILE A 68 -9.11 -0.69 13.91
C ILE A 68 -9.22 0.44 12.89
N ILE A 69 -10.36 0.51 12.19
CA ILE A 69 -10.72 1.60 11.30
C ILE A 69 -12.12 2.02 11.69
N ASP A 70 -12.33 3.29 12.02
CA ASP A 70 -13.62 3.84 12.45
C ASP A 70 -14.32 2.98 13.52
N ASP A 71 -13.62 2.67 14.60
CA ASP A 71 -14.11 1.87 15.74
C ASP A 71 -14.49 0.41 15.39
N ASN A 72 -14.22 -0.05 14.18
CA ASN A 72 -14.43 -1.43 13.76
C ASN A 72 -13.12 -2.20 13.66
N ASP A 73 -13.15 -3.44 14.13
CA ASP A 73 -12.03 -4.37 14.02
C ASP A 73 -12.04 -5.10 12.67
N HIS A 74 -10.96 -4.98 11.92
CA HIS A 74 -10.77 -5.68 10.66
C HIS A 74 -9.57 -6.62 10.76
N GLN A 75 -9.82 -7.91 10.53
CA GLN A 75 -8.79 -8.92 10.60
C GLN A 75 -7.77 -8.77 9.45
N LEU A 76 -6.50 -8.68 9.79
CA LEU A 76 -5.41 -8.67 8.82
C LEU A 76 -4.93 -10.08 8.53
N ILE A 77 -5.09 -10.50 7.29
CA ILE A 77 -4.59 -11.78 6.78
C ILE A 77 -3.44 -11.50 5.82
N ILE A 78 -2.37 -12.27 5.94
CA ILE A 78 -1.20 -12.15 5.08
C ILE A 78 -1.03 -13.40 4.25
N LYS A 79 -1.09 -13.24 2.94
CA LYS A 79 -0.76 -14.30 1.99
C LYS A 79 0.54 -13.98 1.28
N VAL A 80 1.23 -15.01 0.81
CA VAL A 80 2.52 -14.87 0.12
C VAL A 80 2.53 -15.74 -1.12
N ALA A 81 3.11 -15.21 -2.18
CA ALA A 81 3.48 -15.96 -3.36
C ALA A 81 4.82 -15.45 -3.90
N SER A 82 5.45 -16.25 -4.76
CA SER A 82 6.70 -15.88 -5.40
C SER A 82 6.54 -15.78 -6.91
N ILE A 83 7.28 -14.87 -7.51
CA ILE A 83 7.47 -14.82 -8.96
C ILE A 83 8.77 -15.58 -9.26
N PRO A 84 8.71 -16.87 -9.68
CA PRO A 84 9.90 -17.71 -9.72
C PRO A 84 11.00 -17.18 -10.65
N ALA A 85 10.59 -16.66 -11.82
CA ALA A 85 11.52 -16.11 -12.82
C ALA A 85 12.28 -14.87 -12.31
N ALA A 86 11.68 -14.09 -11.43
CA ALA A 86 12.27 -12.88 -10.87
C ALA A 86 12.86 -13.08 -9.47
N ARG A 87 12.62 -14.24 -8.84
CA ARG A 87 12.96 -14.52 -7.44
C ARG A 87 12.41 -13.48 -6.45
N VAL A 88 11.32 -12.82 -6.83
CA VAL A 88 10.66 -11.77 -6.01
C VAL A 88 9.54 -12.39 -5.21
N GLN A 89 9.52 -12.13 -3.91
CA GLN A 89 8.45 -12.54 -2.99
C GLN A 89 7.45 -11.40 -2.83
N ILE A 90 6.16 -11.72 -3.03
CA ILE A 90 5.06 -10.79 -2.89
C ILE A 90 4.26 -11.14 -1.66
N TYR A 91 4.03 -10.17 -0.80
CA TYR A 91 3.16 -10.22 0.36
C TYR A 91 1.82 -9.57 -0.01
N PHE A 92 0.75 -10.28 0.22
CA PHE A 92 -0.60 -9.82 -0.04
C PHE A 92 -1.26 -9.44 1.28
N ILE A 93 -1.72 -8.20 1.37
CA ILE A 93 -2.57 -7.72 2.45
C ILE A 93 -4.00 -8.10 2.11
N ASP A 94 -4.61 -8.91 2.96
CA ASP A 94 -5.91 -9.50 2.72
C ASP A 94 -6.88 -9.21 3.87
N ASN A 95 -8.12 -8.97 3.49
CA ASN A 95 -9.27 -8.86 4.36
C ASN A 95 -10.52 -9.05 3.49
N ASP A 96 -11.45 -9.87 3.93
CA ASP A 96 -12.61 -10.23 3.11
C ASP A 96 -13.56 -9.03 2.91
N ASP A 97 -13.73 -8.16 3.90
CA ASP A 97 -14.62 -7.00 3.80
C ASP A 97 -14.13 -6.04 2.69
N TYR A 98 -12.83 -5.80 2.64
CA TYR A 98 -12.24 -4.81 1.74
C TYR A 98 -11.79 -5.37 0.38
N PHE A 99 -11.31 -6.61 0.33
CA PHE A 99 -10.61 -7.12 -0.85
C PHE A 99 -11.23 -8.36 -1.51
N ALA A 100 -12.30 -8.95 -0.97
CA ALA A 100 -12.92 -10.14 -1.59
C ALA A 100 -13.61 -9.85 -2.93
N ARG A 101 -13.92 -8.60 -3.23
CA ARG A 101 -14.55 -8.18 -4.50
C ARG A 101 -13.70 -8.55 -5.70
N LYS A 102 -14.36 -9.01 -6.78
CA LYS A 102 -13.68 -9.38 -8.04
C LYS A 102 -13.29 -8.17 -8.91
N ALA A 103 -13.10 -7.03 -8.30
CA ALA A 103 -12.70 -5.79 -8.94
C ALA A 103 -11.66 -5.06 -8.08
N ILE A 104 -10.90 -4.16 -8.67
CA ILE A 104 -9.79 -3.47 -8.00
C ILE A 104 -10.30 -2.23 -7.26
N LEU A 105 -10.87 -1.26 -7.98
CA LEU A 105 -11.29 0.04 -7.45
C LEU A 105 -12.70 0.44 -7.83
N ARG A 106 -13.29 -0.23 -8.82
CA ARG A 106 -14.58 0.12 -9.41
C ARG A 106 -15.49 -1.09 -9.49
N ASP A 107 -16.76 -0.85 -9.43
CA ASP A 107 -17.81 -1.86 -9.67
C ASP A 107 -18.05 -2.12 -11.17
N ALA A 108 -19.10 -2.89 -11.46
CA ALA A 108 -19.48 -3.22 -12.83
C ALA A 108 -19.98 -2.00 -13.63
N ASP A 109 -20.46 -0.97 -12.94
CA ASP A 109 -20.95 0.28 -13.53
C ASP A 109 -19.86 1.35 -13.68
N GLU A 110 -18.59 0.95 -13.52
CA GLU A 110 -17.41 1.83 -13.57
C GLU A 110 -17.36 2.90 -12.48
N SER A 111 -18.24 2.82 -11.49
CA SER A 111 -18.22 3.71 -10.31
C SER A 111 -17.19 3.25 -9.30
N TYR A 112 -16.47 4.21 -8.69
CA TYR A 112 -15.54 3.90 -7.63
C TYR A 112 -16.27 3.34 -6.41
N PHE A 113 -15.67 2.34 -5.75
CA PHE A 113 -16.18 1.87 -4.47
C PHE A 113 -16.13 2.99 -3.44
N GLU A 114 -17.22 3.13 -2.67
CA GLU A 114 -17.35 4.18 -1.65
C GLU A 114 -16.31 4.05 -0.54
N ASP A 115 -15.89 2.83 -0.23
CA ASP A 115 -14.92 2.50 0.82
C ASP A 115 -13.45 2.45 0.35
N ASN A 116 -13.12 3.05 -0.79
CA ASN A 116 -11.73 3.04 -1.28
C ASN A 116 -10.75 3.79 -0.36
N ASP A 117 -11.21 4.74 0.45
CA ASP A 117 -10.46 5.40 1.50
C ASP A 117 -10.08 4.43 2.63
N GLU A 118 -11.06 3.71 3.18
CA GLU A 118 -10.83 2.70 4.22
C GLU A 118 -9.90 1.59 3.71
N ARG A 119 -10.09 1.16 2.47
CA ARG A 119 -9.24 0.15 1.80
C ARG A 119 -7.78 0.62 1.69
N ALA A 120 -7.56 1.89 1.33
CA ALA A 120 -6.22 2.47 1.27
C ALA A 120 -5.59 2.58 2.68
N ILE A 121 -6.37 2.98 3.68
CA ILE A 121 -5.95 3.06 5.09
C ILE A 121 -5.58 1.67 5.61
N PHE A 122 -6.47 0.68 5.42
CA PHE A 122 -6.23 -0.70 5.84
C PHE A 122 -4.97 -1.27 5.19
N PHE A 123 -4.81 -1.07 3.89
CA PHE A 123 -3.64 -1.52 3.17
C PHE A 123 -2.35 -0.91 3.72
N ALA A 124 -2.31 0.42 3.87
CA ALA A 124 -1.13 1.12 4.36
C ALA A 124 -0.73 0.69 5.79
N ARG A 125 -1.69 0.61 6.70
CA ARG A 125 -1.46 0.13 8.07
C ARG A 125 -1.05 -1.34 8.09
N GLY A 126 -1.73 -2.17 7.30
CA GLY A 126 -1.43 -3.60 7.18
C GLY A 126 0.00 -3.88 6.71
N VAL A 127 0.51 -3.09 5.75
CA VAL A 127 1.90 -3.16 5.31
C VAL A 127 2.86 -2.88 6.46
N LEU A 128 2.67 -1.78 7.17
CA LEU A 128 3.57 -1.36 8.25
C LEU A 128 3.57 -2.33 9.43
N GLU A 129 2.40 -2.78 9.87
CA GLU A 129 2.29 -3.77 10.94
C GLU A 129 2.91 -5.12 10.54
N THR A 130 2.72 -5.55 9.29
CA THR A 130 3.34 -6.77 8.78
C THR A 130 4.86 -6.68 8.76
N VAL A 131 5.41 -5.58 8.29
CA VAL A 131 6.87 -5.34 8.25
C VAL A 131 7.47 -5.35 9.66
N LYS A 132 6.77 -4.74 10.62
CA LYS A 132 7.14 -4.76 12.04
C LYS A 132 7.13 -6.20 12.60
N LYS A 133 6.07 -6.96 12.33
CA LYS A 133 5.93 -8.37 12.75
C LYS A 133 6.96 -9.29 12.10
N LEU A 134 7.35 -9.00 10.87
CA LEU A 134 8.46 -9.66 10.17
C LEU A 134 9.83 -9.40 10.80
N ARG A 135 9.95 -8.38 11.65
CA ARG A 135 11.22 -7.90 12.22
C ARG A 135 12.26 -7.59 11.13
N TRP A 136 11.79 -7.08 10.00
CA TRP A 136 12.62 -6.75 8.85
C TRP A 136 12.54 -5.24 8.60
N THR A 137 13.57 -4.51 9.03
CA THR A 137 13.63 -3.05 8.92
C THR A 137 14.10 -2.66 7.53
N PRO A 138 13.29 -2.01 6.70
CA PRO A 138 13.71 -1.48 5.42
C PRO A 138 14.61 -0.25 5.61
N THR A 139 15.51 -0.01 4.66
CA THR A 139 16.25 1.26 4.56
C THR A 139 15.51 2.28 3.71
N VAL A 140 14.71 1.78 2.78
CA VAL A 140 13.87 2.59 1.89
C VAL A 140 12.49 1.97 1.79
N VAL A 141 11.47 2.81 1.82
CA VAL A 141 10.08 2.47 1.50
C VAL A 141 9.72 3.19 0.19
N HIS A 142 9.44 2.42 -0.84
CA HIS A 142 9.07 2.93 -2.16
C HIS A 142 7.59 2.67 -2.42
N CYS A 143 6.82 3.73 -2.41
CA CYS A 143 5.38 3.75 -2.59
C CYS A 143 4.99 4.14 -4.01
N HIS A 144 3.93 3.55 -4.54
CA HIS A 144 3.44 3.80 -5.89
C HIS A 144 1.97 4.20 -5.88
N ASP A 145 1.68 5.38 -6.40
CA ASP A 145 0.36 6.00 -6.52
C ASP A 145 -0.38 6.20 -5.19
N TRP A 146 -1.57 6.79 -5.27
CA TRP A 146 -2.34 7.28 -4.15
C TRP A 146 -2.71 6.20 -3.10
N GLN A 147 -2.94 4.96 -3.52
CA GLN A 147 -3.30 3.86 -2.59
C GLN A 147 -2.22 3.57 -1.56
N THR A 148 -0.99 3.94 -1.87
CA THR A 148 0.17 3.75 -0.98
C THR A 148 0.61 5.03 -0.28
N ALA A 149 0.01 6.16 -0.63
CA ALA A 149 0.43 7.49 -0.18
C ALA A 149 0.31 7.72 1.34
N LEU A 150 -0.56 6.97 2.01
CA LEU A 150 -0.69 7.05 3.48
C LEU A 150 0.48 6.40 4.22
N ILE A 151 1.26 5.54 3.59
CA ILE A 151 2.40 4.88 4.25
C ILE A 151 3.45 5.88 4.75
N PRO A 152 3.95 6.83 3.94
CA PRO A 152 4.85 7.88 4.44
C PRO A 152 4.24 8.71 5.56
N VAL A 153 2.95 9.02 5.47
CA VAL A 153 2.23 9.79 6.51
C VAL A 153 2.20 9.02 7.82
N PHE A 154 1.79 7.76 7.80
CA PHE A 154 1.78 6.92 8.99
C PHE A 154 3.18 6.70 9.58
N LEU A 155 4.20 6.53 8.74
CA LEU A 155 5.59 6.44 9.21
C LEU A 155 6.02 7.69 9.98
N HIS A 156 5.63 8.86 9.51
CA HIS A 156 5.94 10.14 10.14
C HIS A 156 5.13 10.37 11.43
N GLU A 157 3.81 10.16 11.38
CA GLU A 157 2.92 10.56 12.47
C GLU A 157 2.75 9.49 13.56
N MET A 158 2.69 8.22 13.17
CA MET A 158 2.39 7.13 14.10
C MET A 158 3.62 6.34 14.54
N PHE A 159 4.67 6.34 13.73
CA PHE A 159 5.83 5.48 13.95
C PHE A 159 7.16 6.23 14.09
N GLN A 160 7.17 7.57 14.12
CA GLN A 160 8.41 8.37 14.22
C GLN A 160 9.24 8.04 15.47
N ASP A 161 8.58 7.75 16.60
CA ASP A 161 9.24 7.39 17.85
C ASP A 161 9.55 5.90 17.99
N ASN A 162 9.11 5.10 17.02
CA ASN A 162 9.35 3.67 17.02
C ASN A 162 10.79 3.37 16.52
N PRO A 163 11.67 2.81 17.38
CA PRO A 163 13.06 2.54 17.00
C PRO A 163 13.20 1.65 15.76
N PHE A 164 12.18 0.79 15.50
CA PHE A 164 12.18 -0.10 14.35
C PHE A 164 12.12 0.64 13.01
N PHE A 165 11.45 1.80 12.97
CA PHE A 165 11.27 2.60 11.74
C PHE A 165 12.22 3.81 11.66
N ARG A 166 13.11 3.95 12.63
CA ARG A 166 14.02 5.11 12.67
C ARG A 166 14.96 5.14 11.47
N GLY A 167 15.04 6.31 10.81
CA GLY A 167 15.97 6.55 9.70
C GLY A 167 15.56 5.95 8.35
N ILE A 168 14.34 5.43 8.24
CA ILE A 168 13.80 4.96 6.98
C ILE A 168 13.58 6.16 6.04
N ARG A 169 13.97 6.00 4.78
CA ARG A 169 13.69 6.97 3.72
C ARG A 169 12.48 6.54 2.94
N THR A 170 11.66 7.49 2.54
CA THR A 170 10.48 7.25 1.71
C THR A 170 10.67 7.81 0.30
N ILE A 171 10.20 7.06 -0.69
CA ILE A 171 10.11 7.48 -2.09
C ILE A 171 8.66 7.30 -2.51
N MET A 172 8.10 8.31 -3.16
CA MET A 172 6.77 8.26 -3.74
C MET A 172 6.87 8.43 -5.25
N THR A 173 6.39 7.44 -6.00
CA THR A 173 6.26 7.52 -7.46
C THR A 173 4.79 7.68 -7.82
N VAL A 174 4.48 8.73 -8.57
CA VAL A 174 3.14 9.01 -9.08
C VAL A 174 3.13 8.73 -10.58
N HIS A 175 2.34 7.74 -10.99
CA HIS A 175 2.22 7.34 -12.40
C HIS A 175 1.12 8.09 -13.12
N ASN A 176 0.06 8.47 -12.40
CA ASN A 176 -1.09 9.14 -13.00
C ASN A 176 -1.66 10.21 -12.08
N LEU A 177 -1.50 11.48 -12.47
CA LEU A 177 -2.00 12.64 -11.73
C LEU A 177 -3.54 12.79 -11.75
N LYS A 178 -4.24 12.07 -12.62
CA LYS A 178 -5.72 12.11 -12.68
C LYS A 178 -6.37 11.38 -11.51
N PHE A 179 -5.67 10.43 -10.89
CA PHE A 179 -6.17 9.63 -9.79
C PHE A 179 -5.38 9.97 -8.53
N GLN A 180 -5.96 10.81 -7.69
CA GLN A 180 -5.28 11.36 -6.52
C GLN A 180 -5.81 10.79 -5.19
N GLY A 181 -6.94 10.08 -5.18
CA GLY A 181 -7.55 9.57 -3.96
C GLY A 181 -7.88 10.70 -2.99
N VAL A 182 -8.71 11.64 -3.43
CA VAL A 182 -9.10 12.80 -2.62
C VAL A 182 -10.41 12.48 -1.89
N TRP A 183 -10.42 12.63 -0.59
CA TRP A 183 -11.58 12.42 0.28
C TRP A 183 -11.80 13.59 1.22
N ASP A 184 -12.98 13.62 1.83
CA ASP A 184 -13.32 14.59 2.86
C ASP A 184 -12.38 14.50 4.07
N ILE A 185 -11.94 15.66 4.56
CA ILE A 185 -10.99 15.77 5.67
C ILE A 185 -11.55 15.16 6.96
N GLN A 186 -12.85 15.33 7.24
CA GLN A 186 -13.45 14.81 8.47
C GLN A 186 -13.48 13.28 8.46
N THR A 187 -13.82 12.71 7.32
CA THR A 187 -13.78 11.27 7.08
C THR A 187 -12.36 10.72 7.26
N MET A 188 -11.37 11.36 6.63
CA MET A 188 -9.97 10.94 6.75
C MET A 188 -9.44 11.02 8.18
N ARG A 189 -9.80 12.07 8.94
CA ARG A 189 -9.43 12.20 10.36
C ARG A 189 -10.02 11.07 11.20
N ARG A 190 -11.30 10.76 10.98
CA ARG A 190 -12.00 9.70 11.69
C ARG A 190 -11.37 8.33 11.42
N PHE A 191 -11.20 7.99 10.17
CA PHE A 191 -10.72 6.66 9.76
C PHE A 191 -9.23 6.42 10.04
N THR A 192 -8.40 7.45 9.90
CA THR A 192 -6.96 7.30 10.15
C THR A 192 -6.59 7.42 11.62
N GLY A 193 -7.40 8.13 12.42
CA GLY A 193 -7.05 8.49 13.78
C GLY A 193 -5.89 9.49 13.90
N LEU A 194 -5.49 10.12 12.79
CA LEU A 194 -4.36 11.06 12.77
C LEU A 194 -4.75 12.41 13.37
N PRO A 195 -3.78 13.12 13.99
CA PRO A 195 -4.03 14.42 14.59
C PRO A 195 -4.38 15.47 13.52
N GLY A 196 -5.17 16.48 13.93
CA GLY A 196 -5.73 17.48 13.03
C GLY A 196 -4.71 18.28 12.22
N HIS A 197 -3.48 18.47 12.73
CA HIS A 197 -2.45 19.22 12.02
C HIS A 197 -1.97 18.52 10.73
N VAL A 198 -2.14 17.21 10.62
CA VAL A 198 -1.82 16.44 9.41
C VAL A 198 -2.70 16.84 8.22
N PHE A 199 -3.91 17.32 8.52
CA PHE A 199 -4.93 17.70 7.52
C PHE A 199 -5.00 19.20 7.30
N THR A 200 -3.89 19.91 7.39
CA THR A 200 -3.81 21.34 7.10
C THR A 200 -3.50 21.58 5.63
N CYS A 201 -3.93 22.72 5.10
CA CYS A 201 -3.65 23.11 3.70
C CYS A 201 -2.15 23.07 3.33
N LEU A 202 -1.27 23.26 4.29
CA LEU A 202 0.19 23.27 4.08
C LEU A 202 0.76 21.88 3.75
N LEU A 203 0.08 20.80 4.14
CA LEU A 203 0.50 19.43 3.82
C LEU A 203 -0.15 18.90 2.53
N TYR A 204 -1.29 19.48 2.14
CA TYR A 204 -2.03 19.10 0.94
C TYR A 204 -1.74 19.98 -0.29
N THR A 205 -1.03 21.06 -0.10
CA THR A 205 -0.68 21.94 -1.21
C THR A 205 0.74 21.69 -1.73
N SER A 206 0.85 20.72 -2.60
CA SER A 206 1.43 21.12 -3.89
C SER A 206 0.36 22.01 -4.55
N PRO A 207 0.58 23.33 -4.73
CA PRO A 207 -0.43 24.19 -5.30
C PRO A 207 -0.76 23.66 -6.69
N SER A 208 -1.97 23.14 -6.84
CA SER A 208 -2.49 22.87 -8.18
C SER A 208 -2.55 24.21 -8.92
N PRO A 209 -2.13 24.28 -10.18
CA PRO A 209 -2.29 25.50 -10.98
C PRO A 209 -3.73 26.05 -11.01
N ARG A 210 -4.73 25.25 -10.61
CA ARG A 210 -6.13 25.66 -10.49
C ARG A 210 -6.47 26.43 -9.23
N ASP A 211 -5.63 26.35 -8.19
CA ASP A 211 -5.89 27.05 -6.92
C ASP A 211 -5.41 28.50 -6.96
N THR A 212 -4.56 28.85 -7.93
CA THR A 212 -4.07 30.20 -8.15
C THR A 212 -5.00 31.07 -9.01
N GLU A 213 -6.03 30.49 -9.64
CA GLU A 213 -6.99 31.23 -10.48
C GLU A 213 -8.24 31.71 -9.71
N ARG A 214 -8.32 31.52 -8.39
CA ARG A 214 -9.48 31.89 -7.54
C ARG A 214 -9.18 32.91 -6.44
N SER A 215 -8.12 33.70 -6.59
CA SER A 215 -7.86 34.85 -5.70
C SER A 215 -7.95 36.16 -6.47
#